data_b05e4edd125e183b916a7a5485c452ab
#
_entry.id   b05e4edd125e183b916a7a5485c452ab
#
_cell.length_a   1.000
_cell.length_b   1.000
_cell.length_c   1.000
_cell.angle_alpha   90.00
_cell.angle_beta   90.00
_cell.angle_gamma   90.00
#
_symmetry.space_group_name_H-M   'P 1'
#
loop_
_entity.id
_entity.type
_entity.pdbx_description
1 polymer ?
#
loop_
_entity_poly.entity_id
_entity_poly.type
_entity_poly.pdbx_seq_one_letter_code
_entity_poly.pdbx_strand_id
1 'polypeptide(L)' 'MDAQRAQDIANKSTMATVMYNGTRVYIEHVDQQNGTATIHPLDQPTQKQSVSVSSLMES' A
#
# COMPACT_ATOMS: atom_id res chain seq x y z
N MET A 1 -3.26 1.72 -8.55
CA MET A 1 -4.22 0.92 -7.77
C MET A 1 -5.31 1.84 -7.25
N ASP A 2 -6.54 1.38 -7.15
CA ASP A 2 -7.57 2.20 -6.55
C ASP A 2 -7.66 1.96 -5.03
N ALA A 3 -8.34 2.87 -4.33
CA ALA A 3 -8.39 2.83 -2.87
C ALA A 3 -9.13 1.61 -2.35
N GLN A 4 -10.17 1.15 -3.06
CA GLN A 4 -10.92 -0.03 -2.65
C GLN A 4 -10.04 -1.27 -2.71
N ARG A 5 -9.26 -1.42 -3.77
CA ARG A 5 -8.36 -2.57 -3.89
C ARG A 5 -7.27 -2.53 -2.82
N ALA A 6 -6.73 -1.33 -2.55
CA ALA A 6 -5.72 -1.19 -1.50
C ALA A 6 -6.30 -1.56 -0.14
N GLN A 7 -7.55 -1.15 0.13
CA GLN A 7 -8.24 -1.48 1.37
C GLN A 7 -8.46 -2.99 1.50
N ASP A 8 -8.84 -3.65 0.40
CA ASP A 8 -9.03 -5.09 0.40
C ASP A 8 -7.73 -5.82 0.74
N ILE A 9 -6.64 -5.40 0.15
CA ILE A 9 -5.33 -6.01 0.42
C ILE A 9 -4.96 -5.81 1.88
N ALA A 10 -5.15 -4.60 2.41
CA ALA A 10 -4.79 -4.29 3.80
C ALA A 10 -5.62 -5.10 4.80
N ASN A 11 -6.92 -5.33 4.48
CA ASN A 11 -7.83 -5.99 5.41
C ASN A 11 -7.80 -7.51 5.35
N LYS A 12 -7.48 -8.08 4.19
CA LYS A 12 -7.70 -9.52 3.96
C LYS A 12 -6.43 -10.34 4.01
N SER A 13 -5.30 -9.76 4.36
CA SER A 13 -4.04 -10.48 4.44
C SER A 13 -3.75 -11.25 3.14
N THR A 14 -4.13 -10.70 1.99
CA THR A 14 -3.89 -11.36 0.74
C THR A 14 -2.40 -11.37 0.42
N MET A 15 -1.98 -12.35 -0.38
CA MET A 15 -0.57 -12.48 -0.75
C MET A 15 -0.24 -11.64 -1.99
N ALA A 16 -0.96 -10.55 -2.18
CA ALA A 16 -0.72 -9.65 -3.30
C ALA A 16 0.63 -8.94 -3.12
N THR A 17 1.37 -8.84 -4.20
CA THR A 17 2.61 -8.07 -4.21
C THR A 17 2.29 -6.64 -4.60
N VAL A 18 2.64 -5.70 -3.74
CA VAL A 18 2.42 -4.27 -3.98
C VAL A 18 3.77 -3.59 -4.09
N MET A 19 3.92 -2.76 -5.12
CA MET A 19 5.17 -2.06 -5.41
C MET A 19 4.93 -0.55 -5.36
N TYR A 20 5.92 0.16 -4.84
CA TYR A 20 5.95 1.61 -4.87
C TYR A 20 7.33 2.04 -5.35
N ASN A 21 7.40 2.73 -6.50
CA ASN A 21 8.66 3.15 -7.12
C ASN A 21 9.65 1.98 -7.27
N GLY A 22 9.14 0.81 -7.64
CA GLY A 22 9.99 -0.37 -7.84
C GLY A 22 10.40 -1.08 -6.56
N THR A 23 9.90 -0.65 -5.40
CA THR A 23 10.19 -1.26 -4.12
C THR A 23 8.97 -1.99 -3.60
N ARG A 24 9.13 -3.23 -3.15
CA ARG A 24 8.03 -3.98 -2.55
C ARG A 24 7.67 -3.37 -1.20
N VAL A 25 6.39 -3.12 -1.00
CA VAL A 25 5.91 -2.46 0.21
C VAL A 25 4.74 -3.21 0.81
N TYR A 26 4.49 -2.95 2.09
CA TYR A 26 3.34 -3.43 2.82
C TYR A 26 2.40 -2.26 3.08
N ILE A 27 1.09 -2.46 2.85
CA ILE A 27 0.08 -1.44 3.12
C ILE A 27 -0.41 -1.62 4.55
N GLU A 28 -0.16 -0.62 5.39
CA GLU A 28 -0.60 -0.68 6.79
C GLU A 28 -2.01 -0.14 6.98
N HIS A 29 -2.35 0.93 6.26
CA HIS A 29 -3.61 1.62 6.43
C HIS A 29 -3.96 2.34 5.15
N VAL A 30 -5.25 2.40 4.84
CA VAL A 30 -5.74 3.12 3.65
C VAL A 30 -6.76 4.16 4.09
N ASP A 31 -6.60 5.38 3.59
CA ASP A 31 -7.56 6.46 3.76
C ASP A 31 -8.31 6.62 2.43
N GLN A 32 -9.47 5.98 2.33
CA GLN A 32 -10.25 6.01 1.10
C GLN A 32 -10.77 7.40 0.78
N GLN A 33 -11.01 8.20 1.81
CA GLN A 33 -11.54 9.54 1.63
C GLN A 33 -10.55 10.44 0.93
N ASN A 34 -9.27 10.32 1.27
CA ASN A 34 -8.20 11.11 0.67
C ASN A 34 -7.46 10.38 -0.44
N GLY A 35 -7.74 9.10 -0.65
CA GLY A 35 -7.07 8.32 -1.66
C GLY A 35 -5.60 8.07 -1.38
N THR A 36 -5.23 7.95 -0.09
CA THR A 36 -3.85 7.73 0.32
C THR A 36 -3.72 6.42 1.10
N ALA A 37 -2.50 5.93 1.21
CA ALA A 37 -2.19 4.74 1.99
C ALA A 37 -0.89 4.95 2.74
N THR A 38 -0.84 4.42 3.96
CA THR A 38 0.39 4.36 4.74
C THR A 38 1.08 3.04 4.41
N ILE A 39 2.30 3.13 3.96
CA ILE A 39 3.07 1.97 3.51
C ILE A 39 4.46 1.97 4.16
N HIS A 40 5.09 0.81 4.13
CA HIS A 40 6.52 0.71 4.47
C HIS A 40 7.17 -0.37 3.59
N PRO A 41 8.48 -0.25 3.30
CA PRO A 41 9.19 -1.32 2.61
C PRO A 41 9.18 -2.59 3.47
N LEU A 42 9.16 -3.77 2.82
CA LEU A 42 9.08 -5.02 3.57
C LEU A 42 10.28 -5.24 4.50
N ASP A 43 11.44 -4.74 4.11
CA ASP A 43 12.67 -4.90 4.89
C ASP A 43 12.95 -3.73 5.84
N GLN A 44 12.08 -2.70 5.86
CA GLN A 44 12.25 -1.53 6.71
C GLN A 44 10.93 -1.11 7.32
N PRO A 45 10.41 -1.88 8.27
CA PRO A 45 9.06 -1.65 8.80
C PRO A 45 8.88 -0.33 9.55
N THR A 46 9.97 0.33 9.92
CA THR A 46 9.89 1.64 10.57
C THR A 46 9.88 2.80 9.59
N GLN A 47 10.14 2.56 8.29
CA GLN A 47 10.18 3.60 7.26
C GLN A 47 8.79 3.82 6.67
N LYS A 48 7.88 4.31 7.49
CA LYS A 48 6.49 4.50 7.08
C LYS A 48 6.33 5.80 6.33
N GLN A 49 5.50 5.78 5.29
CA GLN A 49 5.15 7.00 4.57
C GLN A 49 3.74 6.90 4.03
N SER A 50 3.11 8.07 3.85
CA SER A 50 1.79 8.16 3.26
C SER A 50 1.94 8.55 1.80
N VAL A 51 1.35 7.77 0.90
CA VAL A 51 1.46 7.99 -0.54
C VAL A 51 0.08 7.90 -1.18
N SER A 52 -0.06 8.46 -2.38
CA SER A 52 -1.29 8.29 -3.14
C SER A 52 -1.45 6.84 -3.56
N VAL A 53 -2.66 6.28 -3.40
CA VAL A 53 -2.90 4.90 -3.83
C VAL A 53 -2.68 4.74 -5.33
N SER A 54 -2.83 5.81 -6.11
CA SER A 54 -2.59 5.75 -7.55
C SER A 54 -1.12 5.50 -7.89
N SER A 55 -0.21 5.71 -6.94
CA SER A 55 1.21 5.43 -7.11
C SER A 55 1.59 4.00 -6.79
N LEU A 56 0.66 3.22 -6.23
CA LEU A 56 0.90 1.82 -5.89
C LEU A 56 0.58 0.94 -7.08
N MET A 57 1.40 -0.09 -7.27
CA MET A 57 1.21 -1.04 -8.36
C MET A 57 1.12 -2.44 -7.79
N GLU A 58 0.12 -3.18 -8.26
CA GLU A 58 -0.05 -4.58 -7.90
C GLU A 58 0.51 -5.45 -9.02
N SER A 59 1.36 -6.39 -8.69
CA SER A 59 1.91 -7.28 -9.70
C SER A 59 1.38 -8.70 -9.57
#